data_b5a49dc617501cd008d45a84fe005a73
#
_entry.id   b5a49dc617501cd008d45a84fe005a73
#
_cell.length_a   1.000
_cell.length_b   1.000
_cell.length_c   1.000
_cell.angle_alpha   90.00
_cell.angle_beta   90.00
_cell.angle_gamma   90.00
#
_symmetry.space_group_name_H-M   'P 1'
#
loop_
_entity.id
_entity.type
_entity.pdbx_description
1 polymer ?
#
loop_
_entity_poly.entity_id
_entity_poly.type
_entity_poly.pdbx_seq_one_letter_code
_entity_poly.pdbx_strand_id
1 'polypeptide(L)'
;MKKRVVRAEEFEVVDDENNVRLRIGLSADDSPYFSLLDPDGKVRARFGLSADGSAGLAIGDEEGKVRATMGLSSDGSASLAFGDKNGKIRAKFGLVADTSPTMGMQVREGELHEVYSLAEQGSPTMGLYDRSGKVRIRLGLAAEGSPVLRLLDHDGTMRAVVGLASDGTPFIQFQDDQKKPTQTMR
;
A
#
# COMPACT_ATOMS: atom_id res chain seq x y z
N MET A 1 7.22 45.42 7.73
CA MET A 1 8.50 44.79 7.28
C MET A 1 8.40 44.49 5.77
N LYS A 2 9.35 44.98 4.96
CA LYS A 2 9.37 44.61 3.50
C LYS A 2 9.77 43.13 3.37
N LYS A 3 8.91 42.32 2.76
CA LYS A 3 9.18 40.92 2.48
C LYS A 3 10.33 40.84 1.48
N ARG A 4 11.43 40.16 1.85
CA ARG A 4 12.54 39.86 0.90
C ARG A 4 12.23 38.54 0.21
N VAL A 5 12.22 38.53 -1.12
CA VAL A 5 11.96 37.35 -1.95
C VAL A 5 13.18 37.14 -2.84
N VAL A 6 13.67 35.92 -2.90
CA VAL A 6 14.66 35.47 -3.89
C VAL A 6 13.89 34.72 -4.98
N ARG A 7 14.18 35.04 -6.23
CA ARG A 7 13.63 34.34 -7.40
C ARG A 7 14.79 33.75 -8.17
N ALA A 8 14.74 32.46 -8.45
CA ALA A 8 15.72 31.73 -9.21
C ALA A 8 15.02 30.58 -9.94
N GLU A 9 15.59 30.12 -11.02
CA GLU A 9 15.12 28.93 -11.76
C GLU A 9 15.50 27.66 -11.02
N GLU A 10 16.67 27.65 -10.35
CA GLU A 10 17.19 26.55 -9.56
C GLU A 10 18.03 27.06 -8.39
N PHE A 11 18.02 26.32 -7.29
CA PHE A 11 18.90 26.49 -6.14
C PHE A 11 19.67 25.21 -5.90
N GLU A 12 20.98 25.33 -5.73
CA GLU A 12 21.86 24.22 -5.38
C GLU A 12 22.64 24.56 -4.09
N VAL A 13 22.79 23.55 -3.24
CA VAL A 13 23.77 23.53 -2.17
C VAL A 13 24.86 22.56 -2.57
N VAL A 14 26.10 23.01 -2.56
CA VAL A 14 27.28 22.20 -2.94
C VAL A 14 28.18 21.99 -1.72
N ASP A 15 28.95 20.91 -1.71
CA ASP A 15 30.01 20.66 -0.74
C ASP A 15 31.33 21.36 -1.14
N ASP A 16 32.37 21.15 -0.34
CA ASP A 16 33.69 21.78 -0.56
C ASP A 16 34.36 21.32 -1.87
N GLU A 17 33.93 20.18 -2.43
CA GLU A 17 34.39 19.63 -3.70
C GLU A 17 33.49 20.05 -4.88
N ASN A 18 32.51 20.93 -4.63
CA ASN A 18 31.54 21.42 -5.61
C ASN A 18 30.54 20.33 -6.09
N ASN A 19 30.35 19.28 -5.32
CA ASN A 19 29.31 18.28 -5.60
C ASN A 19 27.94 18.81 -5.10
N VAL A 20 26.91 18.70 -5.93
CA VAL A 20 25.55 19.11 -5.54
C VAL A 20 25.01 18.14 -4.49
N ARG A 21 24.61 18.67 -3.32
CA ARG A 21 24.07 17.91 -2.19
C ARG A 21 22.57 18.16 -1.97
N LEU A 22 22.09 19.29 -2.45
CA LEU A 22 20.66 19.64 -2.43
C LEU A 22 20.32 20.39 -3.69
N ARG A 23 19.15 20.14 -4.24
CA ARG A 23 18.62 20.87 -5.41
C ARG A 23 17.14 21.17 -5.21
N ILE A 24 16.75 22.40 -5.50
CA ILE A 24 15.36 22.85 -5.57
C ILE A 24 15.19 23.45 -6.97
N GLY A 25 14.24 22.95 -7.75
CA GLY A 25 14.06 23.41 -9.13
C GLY A 25 12.81 22.83 -9.78
N LEU A 26 12.77 22.94 -11.09
CA LEU A 26 11.75 22.34 -11.93
C LEU A 26 12.37 21.19 -12.75
N SER A 27 11.61 20.11 -12.92
CA SER A 27 11.96 19.03 -13.84
C SER A 27 11.67 19.44 -15.29
N ALA A 28 12.01 18.59 -16.26
CA ALA A 28 11.84 18.87 -17.69
C ALA A 28 10.36 19.10 -18.10
N ASP A 29 9.42 18.68 -17.26
CA ASP A 29 7.97 18.87 -17.42
C ASP A 29 7.43 20.01 -16.54
N ASP A 30 8.30 20.94 -16.11
CA ASP A 30 8.02 22.08 -15.24
C ASP A 30 7.46 21.72 -13.84
N SER A 31 7.62 20.45 -13.42
CA SER A 31 7.15 20.00 -12.12
C SER A 31 8.15 20.39 -11.01
N PRO A 32 7.72 21.06 -9.94
CA PRO A 32 8.60 21.51 -8.87
C PRO A 32 9.07 20.36 -7.99
N TYR A 33 10.34 20.39 -7.61
CA TYR A 33 10.92 19.41 -6.71
C TYR A 33 11.98 19.96 -5.78
N PHE A 34 12.21 19.19 -4.72
CA PHE A 34 13.31 19.30 -3.76
C PHE A 34 14.02 17.94 -3.69
N SER A 35 15.34 17.90 -3.89
CA SER A 35 16.11 16.65 -3.85
C SER A 35 17.33 16.76 -2.95
N LEU A 36 17.64 15.68 -2.24
CA LEU A 36 18.88 15.44 -1.53
C LEU A 36 19.70 14.42 -2.32
N LEU A 37 20.98 14.71 -2.52
CA LEU A 37 21.90 13.88 -3.28
C LEU A 37 23.05 13.41 -2.37
N ASP A 38 23.56 12.21 -2.65
CA ASP A 38 24.78 11.71 -2.04
C ASP A 38 26.04 12.29 -2.74
N PRO A 39 27.24 12.01 -2.24
CA PRO A 39 28.48 12.52 -2.85
C PRO A 39 28.68 12.06 -4.31
N ASP A 40 28.11 10.92 -4.70
CA ASP A 40 28.17 10.39 -6.06
C ASP A 40 27.13 11.01 -7.00
N GLY A 41 26.34 11.99 -6.51
CA GLY A 41 25.31 12.70 -7.28
C GLY A 41 23.99 11.90 -7.45
N LYS A 42 23.82 10.80 -6.72
CA LYS A 42 22.58 10.03 -6.76
C LYS A 42 21.53 10.65 -5.86
N VAL A 43 20.29 10.72 -6.34
CA VAL A 43 19.17 11.21 -5.55
C VAL A 43 18.80 10.18 -4.47
N ARG A 44 18.93 10.60 -3.20
CA ARG A 44 18.61 9.77 -2.02
C ARG A 44 17.24 10.09 -1.43
N ALA A 45 16.77 11.33 -1.61
CA ALA A 45 15.41 11.71 -1.29
C ALA A 45 14.93 12.77 -2.27
N ARG A 46 13.67 12.66 -2.69
CA ARG A 46 13.01 13.67 -3.52
C ARG A 46 11.58 13.88 -3.04
N PHE A 47 11.23 15.15 -2.86
CA PHE A 47 9.84 15.58 -2.63
C PHE A 47 9.44 16.49 -3.77
N GLY A 48 8.25 16.30 -4.35
CA GLY A 48 7.82 17.13 -5.48
C GLY A 48 6.44 16.78 -5.99
N LEU A 49 6.11 17.46 -7.07
CA LEU A 49 4.94 17.14 -7.88
C LEU A 49 5.37 16.38 -9.15
N SER A 50 4.42 15.71 -9.76
CA SER A 50 4.53 15.13 -11.11
C SER A 50 3.59 15.84 -12.07
N ALA A 51 3.79 15.68 -13.38
CA ALA A 51 2.97 16.32 -14.42
C ALA A 51 1.49 15.94 -14.34
N ASP A 52 1.17 14.76 -13.79
CA ASP A 52 -0.21 14.29 -13.57
C ASP A 52 -0.88 14.89 -12.33
N GLY A 53 -0.19 15.78 -11.59
CA GLY A 53 -0.66 16.39 -10.35
C GLY A 53 -0.40 15.57 -9.08
N SER A 54 0.21 14.39 -9.19
CA SER A 54 0.63 13.59 -8.03
C SER A 54 1.66 14.35 -7.20
N ALA A 55 1.58 14.22 -5.86
CA ALA A 55 2.52 14.82 -4.92
C ALA A 55 3.16 13.73 -4.05
N GLY A 56 4.49 13.73 -3.91
CA GLY A 56 5.09 12.66 -3.13
C GLY A 56 6.53 12.87 -2.71
N LEU A 57 6.89 12.08 -1.68
CA LEU A 57 8.25 11.87 -1.21
C LEU A 57 8.71 10.48 -1.66
N ALA A 58 9.88 10.41 -2.27
CA ALA A 58 10.58 9.18 -2.58
C ALA A 58 11.93 9.14 -1.86
N ILE A 59 12.29 7.98 -1.31
CA ILE A 59 13.59 7.73 -0.65
C ILE A 59 14.28 6.58 -1.38
N GLY A 60 15.50 6.83 -1.85
CA GLY A 60 16.33 5.88 -2.59
C GLY A 60 17.46 5.28 -1.75
N ASP A 61 17.90 4.07 -2.13
CA ASP A 61 19.10 3.43 -1.61
C ASP A 61 20.39 3.96 -2.30
N GLU A 62 21.53 3.41 -1.96
CA GLU A 62 22.84 3.79 -2.50
C GLU A 62 22.97 3.52 -4.01
N GLU A 63 22.19 2.62 -4.56
CA GLU A 63 22.08 2.39 -6.00
C GLU A 63 21.11 3.34 -6.71
N GLY A 64 20.42 4.22 -5.96
CA GLY A 64 19.42 5.15 -6.47
C GLY A 64 18.03 4.50 -6.71
N LYS A 65 17.83 3.27 -6.23
CA LYS A 65 16.53 2.59 -6.33
C LYS A 65 15.58 3.11 -5.24
N VAL A 66 14.37 3.45 -5.61
CA VAL A 66 13.35 3.89 -4.66
C VAL A 66 12.95 2.74 -3.73
N ARG A 67 13.09 2.97 -2.42
CA ARG A 67 12.83 2.00 -1.35
C ARG A 67 11.64 2.36 -0.49
N ALA A 68 11.29 3.64 -0.42
CA ALA A 68 10.09 4.09 0.25
C ALA A 68 9.46 5.26 -0.51
N THR A 69 8.15 5.29 -0.55
CA THR A 69 7.38 6.40 -1.10
C THR A 69 6.22 6.76 -0.17
N MET A 70 5.89 8.04 -0.09
CA MET A 70 4.69 8.53 0.56
C MET A 70 4.11 9.66 -0.30
N GLY A 71 2.82 9.62 -0.59
CA GLY A 71 2.24 10.68 -1.42
C GLY A 71 0.77 10.50 -1.71
N LEU A 72 0.31 11.41 -2.56
CA LEU A 72 -1.02 11.43 -3.15
C LEU A 72 -0.89 11.17 -4.65
N SER A 73 -1.66 10.23 -5.16
CA SER A 73 -1.84 10.02 -6.60
C SER A 73 -2.75 11.08 -7.20
N SER A 74 -2.80 11.19 -8.53
CA SER A 74 -3.64 12.15 -9.25
C SER A 74 -5.15 11.98 -9.00
N ASP A 75 -5.58 10.78 -8.58
CA ASP A 75 -6.95 10.48 -8.16
C ASP A 75 -7.24 10.82 -6.68
N GLY A 76 -6.27 11.42 -5.96
CA GLY A 76 -6.38 11.78 -4.55
C GLY A 76 -6.06 10.63 -3.57
N SER A 77 -5.77 9.43 -4.04
CA SER A 77 -5.43 8.29 -3.19
C SER A 77 -4.12 8.51 -2.45
N ALA A 78 -4.16 8.47 -1.10
CA ALA A 78 -2.98 8.59 -0.25
C ALA A 78 -2.33 7.23 -0.03
N SER A 79 -1.01 7.15 -0.10
CA SER A 79 -0.31 5.90 0.17
C SER A 79 1.11 6.09 0.73
N LEU A 80 1.53 5.06 1.49
CA LEU A 80 2.91 4.81 1.93
C LEU A 80 3.30 3.43 1.42
N ALA A 81 4.41 3.33 0.70
CA ALA A 81 4.88 2.06 0.16
C ALA A 81 6.36 1.83 0.45
N PHE A 82 6.73 0.56 0.61
CA PHE A 82 8.09 0.10 0.84
C PHE A 82 8.49 -0.92 -0.23
N GLY A 83 9.65 -0.69 -0.84
CA GLY A 83 10.26 -1.54 -1.85
C GLY A 83 11.42 -2.39 -1.32
N ASP A 84 11.62 -3.56 -1.94
CA ASP A 84 12.82 -4.36 -1.73
C ASP A 84 14.05 -3.80 -2.46
N LYS A 85 15.21 -4.43 -2.31
CA LYS A 85 16.45 -4.04 -2.98
C LYS A 85 16.38 -4.00 -4.52
N ASN A 86 15.34 -4.60 -5.12
CA ASN A 86 15.11 -4.55 -6.57
C ASN A 86 14.14 -3.43 -6.96
N GLY A 87 13.65 -2.63 -5.99
CA GLY A 87 12.66 -1.59 -6.19
C GLY A 87 11.22 -2.10 -6.29
N LYS A 88 10.96 -3.39 -6.06
CA LYS A 88 9.60 -3.94 -6.03
C LYS A 88 8.91 -3.60 -4.73
N ILE A 89 7.70 -3.07 -4.78
CA ILE A 89 6.88 -2.78 -3.60
C ILE A 89 6.55 -4.08 -2.90
N ARG A 90 6.82 -4.12 -1.58
CA ARG A 90 6.59 -5.26 -0.69
C ARG A 90 5.55 -4.99 0.38
N ALA A 91 5.38 -3.75 0.76
CA ALA A 91 4.31 -3.34 1.66
C ALA A 91 3.72 -2.03 1.17
N LYS A 92 2.42 -1.89 1.27
CA LYS A 92 1.70 -0.67 0.94
C LYS A 92 0.57 -0.46 1.95
N PHE A 93 0.50 0.77 2.47
CA PHE A 93 -0.61 1.29 3.25
C PHE A 93 -1.24 2.43 2.48
N GLY A 94 -2.55 2.53 2.45
CA GLY A 94 -3.16 3.64 1.75
C GLY A 94 -4.66 3.59 1.73
N LEU A 95 -5.23 4.53 1.03
CA LEU A 95 -6.65 4.56 0.69
C LEU A 95 -6.80 4.06 -0.75
N VAL A 96 -7.79 3.23 -0.99
CA VAL A 96 -8.18 2.80 -2.34
C VAL A 96 -9.43 3.58 -2.73
N ALA A 97 -9.40 4.21 -3.90
CA ALA A 97 -10.52 4.98 -4.44
C ALA A 97 -11.14 5.90 -3.38
N ASP A 98 -10.28 6.74 -2.76
CA ASP A 98 -10.59 7.84 -1.84
C ASP A 98 -11.10 7.49 -0.43
N THR A 99 -11.53 6.27 -0.14
CA THR A 99 -12.21 6.03 1.15
C THR A 99 -11.83 4.76 1.89
N SER A 100 -11.42 3.68 1.21
CA SER A 100 -11.18 2.39 1.87
C SER A 100 -9.73 2.22 2.30
N PRO A 101 -9.42 2.27 3.61
CA PRO A 101 -8.09 1.99 4.09
C PRO A 101 -7.69 0.55 3.76
N THR A 102 -6.50 0.41 3.21
CA THR A 102 -5.93 -0.87 2.80
C THR A 102 -4.50 -0.99 3.25
N MET A 103 -4.13 -2.16 3.75
CA MET A 103 -2.75 -2.55 4.01
C MET A 103 -2.47 -3.84 3.25
N GLY A 104 -1.47 -3.82 2.39
CA GLY A 104 -1.06 -5.00 1.61
C GLY A 104 0.40 -5.33 1.84
N MET A 105 0.73 -6.62 1.98
CA MET A 105 2.09 -7.13 1.99
C MET A 105 2.29 -8.13 0.87
N GLN A 106 3.41 -8.00 0.13
CA GLN A 106 3.78 -8.87 -0.97
C GLN A 106 5.12 -9.56 -0.67
N VAL A 107 5.13 -10.88 -0.65
CA VAL A 107 6.35 -11.66 -0.37
C VAL A 107 7.16 -11.94 -1.64
N ARG A 108 6.54 -12.07 -2.81
CA ARG A 108 7.16 -12.35 -4.11
C ARG A 108 6.45 -11.64 -5.26
N GLU A 109 7.03 -11.71 -6.45
CA GLU A 109 6.61 -11.09 -7.70
C GLU A 109 5.10 -11.02 -7.94
N GLY A 110 4.50 -9.86 -7.62
CA GLY A 110 3.12 -9.57 -7.97
C GLY A 110 2.04 -10.22 -7.10
N GLU A 111 2.40 -11.10 -6.17
CA GLU A 111 1.44 -11.83 -5.35
C GLU A 111 1.19 -11.12 -4.02
N LEU A 112 -0.05 -10.73 -3.78
CA LEU A 112 -0.54 -10.27 -2.48
C LEU A 112 -0.68 -11.49 -1.55
N HIS A 113 -0.02 -11.45 -0.38
CA HIS A 113 -0.11 -12.53 0.60
C HIS A 113 -0.97 -12.19 1.81
N GLU A 114 -1.10 -10.90 2.13
CA GLU A 114 -1.95 -10.40 3.21
C GLU A 114 -2.61 -9.10 2.78
N VAL A 115 -3.90 -8.98 2.99
CA VAL A 115 -4.65 -7.73 2.80
C VAL A 115 -5.52 -7.50 4.03
N TYR A 116 -5.31 -6.33 4.65
CA TYR A 116 -6.24 -5.75 5.60
C TYR A 116 -7.00 -4.65 4.85
N SER A 117 -8.30 -4.75 4.77
CA SER A 117 -9.13 -3.76 4.10
C SER A 117 -10.49 -3.63 4.76
N LEU A 118 -11.20 -2.55 4.43
CA LEU A 118 -12.64 -2.51 4.64
C LEU A 118 -13.33 -3.10 3.41
N ALA A 119 -14.31 -3.99 3.60
CA ALA A 119 -15.19 -4.42 2.53
C ALA A 119 -16.10 -3.25 2.08
N GLU A 120 -16.78 -3.39 0.94
CA GLU A 120 -17.61 -2.34 0.31
C GLU A 120 -18.63 -1.65 1.26
N GLN A 121 -19.00 -2.29 2.37
CA GLN A 121 -19.90 -1.75 3.38
C GLN A 121 -19.18 -1.28 4.66
N GLY A 122 -17.86 -1.05 4.59
CA GLY A 122 -17.05 -0.61 5.72
C GLY A 122 -16.73 -1.70 6.75
N SER A 123 -17.06 -2.96 6.50
CA SER A 123 -16.71 -4.06 7.40
C SER A 123 -15.24 -4.43 7.32
N PRO A 124 -14.50 -4.47 8.44
CA PRO A 124 -13.10 -4.84 8.43
C PRO A 124 -12.91 -6.30 8.00
N THR A 125 -11.94 -6.53 7.13
CA THR A 125 -11.60 -7.87 6.66
C THR A 125 -10.09 -8.05 6.53
N MET A 126 -9.62 -9.26 6.83
CA MET A 126 -8.24 -9.71 6.63
C MET A 126 -8.26 -10.94 5.74
N GLY A 127 -7.47 -10.95 4.68
CA GLY A 127 -7.32 -12.08 3.78
C GLY A 127 -5.88 -12.59 3.76
N LEU A 128 -5.69 -13.90 3.91
CA LEU A 128 -4.43 -14.56 3.62
C LEU A 128 -4.54 -15.26 2.26
N TYR A 129 -3.55 -15.04 1.41
CA TYR A 129 -3.55 -15.50 0.03
C TYR A 129 -2.46 -16.56 -0.17
N ASP A 130 -2.71 -17.52 -1.03
CA ASP A 130 -1.70 -18.46 -1.47
C ASP A 130 -0.80 -17.87 -2.58
N ARG A 131 0.18 -18.65 -3.03
CA ARG A 131 1.15 -18.21 -4.06
C ARG A 131 0.51 -17.89 -5.42
N SER A 132 -0.71 -18.34 -5.68
CA SER A 132 -1.45 -18.03 -6.91
C SER A 132 -2.33 -16.77 -6.77
N GLY A 133 -2.25 -16.05 -5.63
CA GLY A 133 -3.05 -14.88 -5.35
C GLY A 133 -4.50 -15.19 -4.95
N LYS A 134 -4.82 -16.45 -4.62
CA LYS A 134 -6.15 -16.83 -4.16
C LYS A 134 -6.27 -16.75 -2.65
N VAL A 135 -7.37 -16.16 -2.15
CA VAL A 135 -7.69 -16.13 -0.72
C VAL A 135 -7.88 -17.54 -0.20
N ARG A 136 -7.16 -17.89 0.87
CA ARG A 136 -7.26 -19.18 1.57
C ARG A 136 -7.87 -19.05 2.95
N ILE A 137 -7.67 -17.91 3.59
CA ILE A 137 -8.26 -17.59 4.89
C ILE A 137 -8.86 -16.20 4.79
N ARG A 138 -10.05 -16.01 5.33
CA ARG A 138 -10.68 -14.69 5.50
C ARG A 138 -11.23 -14.57 6.90
N LEU A 139 -10.75 -13.57 7.63
CA LEU A 139 -11.25 -13.16 8.94
C LEU A 139 -11.93 -11.80 8.76
N GLY A 140 -13.11 -11.61 9.33
CA GLY A 140 -13.80 -10.33 9.24
C GLY A 140 -15.17 -10.37 9.88
N LEU A 141 -15.97 -9.34 9.59
CA LEU A 141 -17.35 -9.26 10.00
C LEU A 141 -18.27 -9.59 8.81
N ALA A 142 -19.37 -10.28 9.06
CA ALA A 142 -20.48 -10.41 8.13
C ALA A 142 -21.23 -9.07 8.03
N ALA A 143 -22.14 -8.93 7.07
CA ALA A 143 -22.86 -7.67 6.82
C ALA A 143 -23.63 -7.14 8.04
N GLU A 144 -24.09 -8.04 8.90
CA GLU A 144 -24.78 -7.73 10.17
C GLU A 144 -23.81 -7.46 11.34
N GLY A 145 -22.49 -7.47 11.10
CA GLY A 145 -21.45 -7.23 12.11
C GLY A 145 -21.00 -8.47 12.87
N SER A 146 -21.52 -9.66 12.57
CA SER A 146 -21.12 -10.91 13.24
C SER A 146 -19.70 -11.33 12.82
N PRO A 147 -18.81 -11.72 13.76
CA PRO A 147 -17.46 -12.14 13.44
C PRO A 147 -17.44 -13.53 12.78
N VAL A 148 -16.62 -13.67 11.73
CA VAL A 148 -16.49 -14.92 10.98
C VAL A 148 -15.05 -15.16 10.53
N LEU A 149 -14.61 -16.42 10.63
CA LEU A 149 -13.40 -16.95 10.04
C LEU A 149 -13.80 -17.97 8.96
N ARG A 150 -13.34 -17.79 7.73
CA ARG A 150 -13.60 -18.69 6.61
C ARG A 150 -12.31 -19.31 6.10
N LEU A 151 -12.36 -20.62 5.87
CA LEU A 151 -11.29 -21.38 5.21
C LEU A 151 -11.77 -21.74 3.80
N LEU A 152 -10.93 -21.44 2.80
CA LEU A 152 -11.26 -21.64 1.39
C LEU A 152 -10.27 -22.62 0.76
N ASP A 153 -10.75 -23.45 -0.16
CA ASP A 153 -9.92 -24.36 -0.93
C ASP A 153 -9.17 -23.65 -2.09
N HIS A 154 -8.44 -24.42 -2.87
CA HIS A 154 -7.66 -23.90 -4.01
C HIS A 154 -8.51 -23.27 -5.12
N ASP A 155 -9.81 -23.58 -5.18
CA ASP A 155 -10.75 -22.98 -6.13
C ASP A 155 -11.45 -21.72 -5.58
N GLY A 156 -11.19 -21.38 -4.30
CA GLY A 156 -11.83 -20.27 -3.61
C GLY A 156 -13.22 -20.64 -3.05
N THR A 157 -13.56 -21.94 -3.03
CA THR A 157 -14.79 -22.42 -2.40
C THR A 157 -14.60 -22.50 -0.88
N MET A 158 -15.54 -21.94 -0.12
CA MET A 158 -15.52 -22.03 1.35
C MET A 158 -15.74 -23.49 1.75
N ARG A 159 -14.85 -24.00 2.61
CA ARG A 159 -14.89 -25.37 3.13
C ARG A 159 -15.21 -25.47 4.60
N ALA A 160 -14.81 -24.43 5.34
CA ALA A 160 -15.13 -24.34 6.75
C ALA A 160 -15.38 -22.88 7.14
N VAL A 161 -16.27 -22.69 8.08
CA VAL A 161 -16.53 -21.40 8.72
C VAL A 161 -16.71 -21.58 10.22
N VAL A 162 -16.11 -20.65 10.97
CA VAL A 162 -16.28 -20.51 12.43
C VAL A 162 -16.80 -19.09 12.66
N GLY A 163 -17.82 -18.92 13.46
CA GLY A 163 -18.36 -17.59 13.70
C GLY A 163 -19.49 -17.53 14.70
N LEU A 164 -20.10 -16.35 14.77
CA LEU A 164 -21.34 -16.12 15.50
C LEU A 164 -22.46 -15.86 14.51
N ALA A 165 -23.61 -16.42 14.74
CA ALA A 165 -24.83 -16.05 14.05
C ALA A 165 -25.32 -14.66 14.53
N SER A 166 -26.31 -14.08 13.86
CA SER A 166 -26.85 -12.76 14.21
C SER A 166 -27.46 -12.69 15.62
N ASP A 167 -27.90 -13.83 16.16
CA ASP A 167 -28.39 -13.96 17.53
C ASP A 167 -27.29 -14.19 18.59
N GLY A 168 -26.01 -14.16 18.15
CA GLY A 168 -24.83 -14.43 19.00
C GLY A 168 -24.51 -15.91 19.19
N THR A 169 -25.28 -16.82 18.60
CA THR A 169 -25.01 -18.27 18.73
C THR A 169 -23.71 -18.63 18.01
N PRO A 170 -22.72 -19.27 18.69
CA PRO A 170 -21.51 -19.73 18.05
C PRO A 170 -21.78 -20.93 17.16
N PHE A 171 -21.08 -21.01 16.01
CA PHE A 171 -21.19 -22.15 15.13
C PHE A 171 -19.87 -22.49 14.46
N ILE A 172 -19.72 -23.78 14.12
CA ILE A 172 -18.70 -24.29 13.19
C ILE A 172 -19.44 -25.09 12.13
N GLN A 173 -19.18 -24.78 10.86
CA GLN A 173 -19.81 -25.45 9.74
C GLN A 173 -18.75 -25.89 8.73
N PHE A 174 -18.90 -27.12 8.21
CA PHE A 174 -18.12 -27.66 7.10
C PHE A 174 -19.01 -27.82 5.87
N GLN A 175 -18.43 -27.67 4.68
CA GLN A 175 -19.13 -27.81 3.41
C GLN A 175 -18.40 -28.77 2.48
N ASP A 176 -19.18 -29.55 1.71
CA ASP A 176 -18.68 -30.39 0.64
C ASP A 176 -18.37 -29.62 -0.66
N ASP A 177 -17.97 -30.33 -1.70
CA ASP A 177 -17.69 -29.77 -3.01
C ASP A 177 -18.90 -29.14 -3.70
N GLN A 178 -20.10 -29.53 -3.30
CA GLN A 178 -21.35 -28.97 -3.79
C GLN A 178 -21.88 -27.80 -2.95
N LYS A 179 -21.04 -27.28 -2.01
CA LYS A 179 -21.36 -26.22 -1.06
C LYS A 179 -22.51 -26.57 -0.07
N LYS A 180 -22.76 -27.87 0.10
CA LYS A 180 -23.76 -28.33 1.09
C LYS A 180 -23.11 -28.50 2.45
N PRO A 181 -23.77 -28.09 3.53
CA PRO A 181 -23.31 -28.37 4.88
C PRO A 181 -23.19 -29.88 5.12
N THR A 182 -22.02 -30.34 5.50
CA THR A 182 -21.77 -31.74 5.87
C THR A 182 -21.86 -31.94 7.37
N GLN A 183 -21.51 -30.92 8.14
CA GLN A 183 -21.59 -30.91 9.59
C GLN A 183 -21.75 -29.48 10.09
N THR A 184 -22.61 -29.30 11.08
CA THR A 184 -22.78 -28.02 11.80
C THR A 184 -22.78 -28.33 13.29
N MET A 185 -21.94 -27.64 14.07
CA MET A 185 -21.92 -27.66 15.53
C MET A 185 -22.36 -26.27 16.01
N ARG A 186 -23.22 -26.23 17.02
CA ARG A 186 -23.73 -25.04 17.69
C ARG A 186 -23.51 -25.14 19.17
#